data_63029e8957924961592c37fd2927334b
#
_entry.id   63029e8957924961592c37fd2927334b
#
_cell.length_a   1.000
_cell.length_b   1.000
_cell.length_c   1.000
_cell.angle_alpha   90.00
_cell.angle_beta   90.00
_cell.angle_gamma   90.00
#
_symmetry.space_group_name_H-M   'P 1'
#
loop_
_entity.id
_entity.type
_entity.pdbx_description
1 polymer ?
#
loop_
_entity_poly.entity_id
_entity_poly.type
_entity_poly.pdbx_seq_one_letter_code
_entity_poly.pdbx_strand_id
1 'polypeptide(L)'
;MKPNILFILIDGGRADKILTDLEDVKLPNIKKLMNQGISFTNCFTSVDGTTMSLNCIFNSLYPTKTGLRAKKVVLTENNFLSQLKNNGYEVFGHIPNVSSFNPILEIFQNMNKTYYAGPPVKHISETKNEISELLNSIKEKTPWFCFLHLL
;
A
#
# COMPACT_ATOMS: atom_id res chain seq x y z
N MET A 1 -20.76 3.29 -12.27
CA MET A 1 -20.34 3.48 -10.86
C MET A 1 -18.85 3.26 -10.79
N LYS A 2 -18.08 4.10 -10.11
CA LYS A 2 -16.63 3.91 -9.94
C LYS A 2 -16.37 2.86 -8.86
N PRO A 3 -15.44 1.88 -9.05
CA PRO A 3 -15.16 0.87 -8.03
C PRO A 3 -14.38 1.46 -6.86
N ASN A 4 -14.54 0.86 -5.69
CA ASN A 4 -13.64 1.07 -4.57
C ASN A 4 -12.32 0.32 -4.82
N ILE A 5 -11.20 0.88 -4.38
CA ILE A 5 -9.86 0.34 -4.63
C ILE A 5 -9.14 0.15 -3.28
N LEU A 6 -8.79 -1.09 -2.96
CA LEU A 6 -7.94 -1.42 -1.82
C LEU A 6 -6.56 -1.84 -2.35
N PHE A 7 -5.54 -1.06 -2.00
CA PHE A 7 -4.15 -1.35 -2.34
C PHE A 7 -3.41 -1.79 -1.08
N ILE A 8 -2.96 -3.04 -1.04
CA ILE A 8 -2.22 -3.61 0.08
C ILE A 8 -0.78 -3.87 -0.35
N LEU A 9 0.17 -3.26 0.34
CA LEU A 9 1.59 -3.55 0.24
C LEU A 9 2.00 -4.38 1.47
N ILE A 10 2.58 -5.55 1.23
CA ILE A 10 3.20 -6.39 2.26
C ILE A 10 4.71 -6.26 2.09
N ASP A 11 5.35 -5.52 2.99
CA ASP A 11 6.81 -5.33 2.93
C ASP A 11 7.53 -6.64 3.30
N GLY A 12 8.60 -6.94 2.58
CA GLY A 12 9.33 -8.19 2.75
C GLY A 12 8.58 -9.45 2.29
N GLY A 13 7.42 -9.31 1.65
CA GLY A 13 6.64 -10.43 1.10
C GLY A 13 7.42 -11.15 0.00
N ARG A 14 7.81 -12.41 0.25
CA ARG A 14 8.60 -13.22 -0.69
C ARG A 14 7.68 -13.94 -1.67
N ALA A 15 7.92 -13.74 -2.97
CA ALA A 15 7.15 -14.37 -4.04
C ALA A 15 7.22 -15.91 -3.99
N ASP A 16 8.39 -16.48 -3.69
CA ASP A 16 8.57 -17.92 -3.55
C ASP A 16 7.75 -18.53 -2.40
N LYS A 17 7.44 -17.75 -1.35
CA LYS A 17 6.58 -18.19 -0.25
C LYS A 17 5.09 -17.98 -0.50
N ILE A 18 4.74 -17.02 -1.34
CA ILE A 18 3.35 -16.69 -1.67
C ILE A 18 2.84 -17.56 -2.83
N LEU A 19 3.67 -17.77 -3.85
CA LEU A 19 3.27 -18.45 -5.09
C LEU A 19 3.35 -19.96 -5.01
N THR A 20 4.22 -20.51 -4.14
CA THR A 20 4.40 -21.96 -3.99
C THR A 20 3.56 -22.53 -2.85
N ASP A 21 3.13 -23.78 -2.99
CA ASP A 21 2.47 -24.52 -1.90
C ASP A 21 3.56 -25.18 -1.04
N LEU A 22 4.08 -24.42 -0.08
CA LEU A 22 5.03 -24.93 0.89
C LEU A 22 4.26 -25.47 2.11
N GLU A 23 4.68 -26.62 2.63
CA GLU A 23 4.06 -27.26 3.81
C GLU A 23 4.06 -26.34 5.04
N ASP A 24 5.12 -25.52 5.18
CA ASP A 24 5.33 -24.64 6.33
C ASP A 24 4.64 -23.28 6.23
N VAL A 25 4.08 -22.92 5.06
CA VAL A 25 3.48 -21.60 4.83
C VAL A 25 2.02 -21.73 4.42
N LYS A 26 1.12 -21.42 5.34
CA LYS A 26 -0.33 -21.46 5.10
C LYS A 26 -0.88 -20.05 4.90
N LEU A 27 -1.24 -19.72 3.67
CA LEU A 27 -1.82 -18.42 3.29
C LEU A 27 -3.22 -18.58 2.65
N PRO A 28 -4.21 -19.14 3.38
CA PRO A 28 -5.50 -19.51 2.78
C PRO A 28 -6.25 -18.33 2.18
N ASN A 29 -6.18 -17.16 2.81
CA ASN A 29 -6.88 -15.97 2.32
C ASN A 29 -6.21 -15.38 1.08
N ILE A 30 -4.88 -15.38 1.00
CA ILE A 30 -4.14 -14.94 -0.19
C ILE A 30 -4.43 -15.90 -1.35
N LYS A 31 -4.36 -17.21 -1.12
CA LYS A 31 -4.72 -18.22 -2.13
C LYS A 31 -6.15 -18.05 -2.63
N LYS A 32 -7.09 -17.77 -1.73
CA LYS A 32 -8.48 -17.48 -2.12
C LYS A 32 -8.58 -16.26 -3.04
N LEU A 33 -7.88 -15.15 -2.72
CA LEU A 33 -7.84 -13.97 -3.56
C LEU A 33 -7.21 -14.27 -4.93
N MET A 34 -6.10 -15.01 -4.97
CA MET A 34 -5.44 -15.42 -6.21
C MET A 34 -6.38 -16.24 -7.10
N ASN A 35 -7.19 -17.13 -6.53
CA ASN A 35 -8.17 -17.94 -7.27
C ASN A 35 -9.38 -17.14 -7.77
N GLN A 36 -9.68 -16.00 -7.18
CA GLN A 36 -10.80 -15.13 -7.55
C GLN A 36 -10.40 -13.96 -8.45
N GLY A 37 -9.10 -13.72 -8.61
CA GLY A 37 -8.55 -12.59 -9.34
C GLY A 37 -7.50 -13.01 -10.37
N ILE A 38 -6.61 -12.06 -10.67
CA ILE A 38 -5.47 -12.26 -11.57
C ILE A 38 -4.19 -12.23 -10.76
N SER A 39 -3.34 -13.24 -10.92
CA SER A 39 -2.02 -13.34 -10.29
C SER A 39 -0.92 -13.15 -11.33
N PHE A 40 -0.04 -12.17 -11.08
CA PHE A 40 1.12 -11.91 -11.93
C PHE A 40 2.35 -12.59 -11.33
N THR A 41 2.78 -13.69 -11.93
CA THR A 41 3.92 -14.49 -11.44
C THR A 41 5.28 -13.94 -11.90
N ASN A 42 5.29 -13.14 -12.95
CA ASN A 42 6.48 -12.50 -13.52
C ASN A 42 6.37 -10.98 -13.42
N CYS A 43 6.32 -10.45 -12.21
CA CYS A 43 6.26 -9.02 -11.95
C CYS A 43 7.65 -8.52 -11.51
N PHE A 44 8.23 -7.60 -12.29
CA PHE A 44 9.55 -7.04 -12.03
C PHE A 44 9.45 -5.63 -11.48
N THR A 45 10.13 -5.37 -10.36
CA THR A 45 10.26 -4.01 -9.86
C THR A 45 11.26 -3.21 -10.69
N SER A 46 11.02 -1.91 -10.81
CA SER A 46 11.94 -0.99 -11.50
C SER A 46 13.13 -0.56 -10.63
N VAL A 47 13.06 -0.81 -9.32
CA VAL A 47 14.07 -0.40 -8.33
C VAL A 47 14.04 -1.34 -7.12
N ASP A 48 15.10 -1.33 -6.33
CA ASP A 48 15.17 -1.94 -5.01
C ASP A 48 14.63 -0.96 -3.93
N GLY A 49 14.16 -1.51 -2.85
CA GLY A 49 13.74 -0.78 -1.66
C GLY A 49 12.38 -0.07 -1.75
N THR A 50 11.70 -0.05 -0.62
CA THR A 50 10.29 0.36 -0.48
C THR A 50 10.04 1.80 -0.88
N THR A 51 10.87 2.74 -0.40
CA THR A 51 10.69 4.18 -0.66
C THR A 51 10.80 4.51 -2.16
N MET A 52 11.76 3.91 -2.84
CA MET A 52 11.93 4.12 -4.28
C MET A 52 10.82 3.46 -5.09
N SER A 53 10.39 2.26 -4.70
CA SER A 53 9.26 1.58 -5.35
C SER A 53 7.97 2.38 -5.21
N LEU A 54 7.67 2.92 -4.02
CA LEU A 54 6.52 3.78 -3.80
C LEU A 54 6.60 5.09 -4.62
N ASN A 55 7.80 5.67 -4.76
CA ASN A 55 7.99 6.81 -5.66
C ASN A 55 7.63 6.46 -7.11
N CYS A 56 8.04 5.29 -7.60
CA CYS A 56 7.69 4.85 -8.95
C CYS A 56 6.20 4.58 -9.11
N ILE A 57 5.59 3.90 -8.15
CA ILE A 57 4.17 3.54 -8.17
C ILE A 57 3.30 4.80 -8.14
N PHE A 58 3.51 5.68 -7.15
CA PHE A 58 2.64 6.84 -6.97
C PHE A 58 2.84 7.93 -8.02
N ASN A 59 4.05 8.08 -8.55
CA ASN A 59 4.28 9.04 -9.63
C ASN A 59 4.09 8.44 -11.04
N SER A 60 3.94 7.12 -11.16
CA SER A 60 3.87 6.41 -12.45
C SER A 60 5.07 6.69 -13.36
N LEU A 61 6.24 6.90 -12.77
CA LEU A 61 7.48 7.27 -13.45
C LEU A 61 8.67 6.47 -12.93
N TYR A 62 9.59 6.14 -13.82
CA TYR A 62 10.88 5.57 -13.44
C TYR A 62 11.77 6.61 -12.74
N PRO A 63 12.66 6.20 -11.81
CA PRO A 63 13.54 7.11 -11.08
C PRO A 63 14.46 7.92 -11.99
N THR A 64 14.85 7.36 -13.12
CA THR A 64 15.65 8.05 -14.14
C THR A 64 14.95 9.27 -14.75
N LYS A 65 13.63 9.32 -14.70
CA LYS A 65 12.83 10.45 -15.18
C LYS A 65 12.60 11.50 -14.10
N THR A 66 12.50 11.09 -12.84
CA THR A 66 12.20 11.99 -11.72
C THR A 66 13.45 12.50 -11.00
N GLY A 67 14.58 11.83 -11.14
CA GLY A 67 15.79 12.07 -10.33
C GLY A 67 15.60 11.81 -8.83
N LEU A 68 14.48 11.21 -8.43
CA LEU A 68 14.17 10.96 -7.04
C LEU A 68 15.10 9.90 -6.45
N ARG A 69 15.50 10.12 -5.20
CA ARG A 69 16.37 9.22 -4.44
C ARG A 69 15.61 8.58 -3.27
N ALA A 70 16.17 7.50 -2.70
CA ALA A 70 15.54 6.67 -1.67
C ALA A 70 15.29 7.33 -0.30
N LYS A 71 15.57 8.62 -0.11
CA LYS A 71 15.49 9.28 1.21
C LYS A 71 14.06 9.47 1.73
N LYS A 72 13.13 9.76 0.83
CA LYS A 72 11.71 9.96 1.17
C LYS A 72 10.83 9.77 -0.06
N VAL A 73 9.54 9.50 0.17
CA VAL A 73 8.54 9.58 -0.89
C VAL A 73 8.34 11.04 -1.26
N VAL A 74 8.34 11.33 -2.56
CA VAL A 74 8.08 12.66 -3.10
C VAL A 74 7.01 12.51 -4.16
N LEU A 75 5.89 13.18 -3.97
CA LEU A 75 4.79 13.17 -4.92
C LEU A 75 4.95 14.33 -5.90
N THR A 76 4.97 14.02 -7.18
CA THR A 76 4.92 15.03 -8.24
C THR A 76 3.50 15.60 -8.36
N GLU A 77 3.34 16.72 -9.07
CA GLU A 77 2.03 17.36 -9.26
C GLU A 77 0.99 16.37 -9.86
N ASN A 78 1.40 15.58 -10.83
CA ASN A 78 0.55 14.61 -11.53
C ASN A 78 0.66 13.19 -10.97
N ASN A 79 0.83 13.04 -9.65
CA ASN A 79 0.90 11.73 -9.04
C ASN A 79 -0.45 11.00 -9.04
N PHE A 80 -0.40 9.67 -8.97
CA PHE A 80 -1.56 8.78 -9.01
C PHE A 80 -2.62 9.11 -7.94
N LEU A 81 -2.19 9.43 -6.70
CA LEU A 81 -3.10 9.72 -5.61
C LEU A 81 -3.87 11.04 -5.84
N SER A 82 -3.18 12.06 -6.35
CA SER A 82 -3.82 13.32 -6.76
C SER A 82 -4.81 13.12 -7.91
N GLN A 83 -4.46 12.27 -8.87
CA GLN A 83 -5.36 11.92 -9.97
C GLN A 83 -6.63 11.21 -9.47
N LEU A 84 -6.52 10.32 -8.49
CA LEU A 84 -7.70 9.70 -7.86
C LEU A 84 -8.59 10.75 -7.20
N LYS A 85 -8.03 11.68 -6.41
CA LYS A 85 -8.80 12.77 -5.78
C LYS A 85 -9.49 13.66 -6.82
N ASN A 86 -8.78 14.07 -7.86
CA ASN A 86 -9.35 14.88 -8.94
C ASN A 86 -10.48 14.16 -9.69
N ASN A 87 -10.49 12.84 -9.64
CA ASN A 87 -11.58 12.01 -10.16
C ASN A 87 -12.64 11.64 -9.10
N GLY A 88 -12.68 12.34 -7.98
CA GLY A 88 -13.73 12.22 -6.97
C GLY A 88 -13.58 11.03 -6.02
N TYR A 89 -12.41 10.41 -5.94
CA TYR A 89 -12.13 9.40 -4.90
C TYR A 89 -11.81 10.07 -3.56
N GLU A 90 -12.36 9.53 -2.50
CA GLU A 90 -11.82 9.75 -1.16
C GLU A 90 -10.59 8.86 -0.96
N VAL A 91 -9.48 9.42 -0.44
CA VAL A 91 -8.20 8.72 -0.32
C VAL A 91 -7.88 8.49 1.14
N PHE A 92 -7.74 7.25 1.52
CA PHE A 92 -7.45 6.80 2.89
C PHE A 92 -6.14 6.01 2.93
N GLY A 93 -5.54 5.90 4.11
CA GLY A 93 -4.33 5.09 4.28
C GLY A 93 -4.02 4.75 5.71
N HIS A 94 -3.33 3.61 5.89
CA HIS A 94 -2.78 3.20 7.18
C HIS A 94 -1.41 2.58 6.92
N ILE A 95 -0.36 3.30 7.33
CA ILE A 95 1.04 3.01 6.96
C ILE A 95 1.96 3.11 8.19
N PRO A 96 3.16 2.51 8.17
CA PRO A 96 4.08 2.65 9.28
C PRO A 96 4.50 4.11 9.48
N ASN A 97 4.64 4.52 10.75
CA ASN A 97 5.11 5.85 11.13
C ASN A 97 6.62 5.98 10.91
N VAL A 98 6.99 6.16 9.65
CA VAL A 98 8.37 6.34 9.20
C VAL A 98 8.47 7.68 8.48
N SER A 99 9.44 8.51 8.87
CA SER A 99 9.57 9.89 8.35
C SER A 99 9.69 10.00 6.83
N SER A 100 10.21 8.96 6.17
CA SER A 100 10.26 8.91 4.70
C SER A 100 8.89 8.88 4.02
N PHE A 101 7.82 8.53 4.75
CA PHE A 101 6.45 8.47 4.24
C PHE A 101 5.60 9.69 4.56
N ASN A 102 6.10 10.65 5.34
CA ASN A 102 5.34 11.84 5.73
C ASN A 102 4.66 12.56 4.54
N PRO A 103 5.28 12.69 3.37
CA PRO A 103 4.63 13.38 2.25
C PRO A 103 3.34 12.74 1.75
N ILE A 104 3.16 11.43 1.98
CA ILE A 104 1.91 10.73 1.59
C ILE A 104 0.79 10.98 2.60
N LEU A 105 1.13 11.22 3.87
CA LEU A 105 0.15 11.39 4.94
C LEU A 105 -0.79 12.58 4.74
N GLU A 106 -0.33 13.63 4.07
CA GLU A 106 -1.13 14.82 3.77
C GLU A 106 -2.30 14.51 2.83
N ILE A 107 -2.17 13.46 2.01
CA ILE A 107 -3.20 13.08 1.05
C ILE A 107 -4.32 12.27 1.72
N PHE A 108 -4.04 11.51 2.77
CA PHE A 108 -5.03 10.68 3.43
C PHE A 108 -6.01 11.51 4.25
N GLN A 109 -7.29 11.14 4.18
CA GLN A 109 -8.40 11.88 4.82
C GLN A 109 -8.78 11.33 6.19
N ASN A 110 -8.37 10.10 6.53
CA ASN A 110 -8.61 9.52 7.86
C ASN A 110 -7.72 10.15 8.93
N MET A 111 -8.16 10.08 10.20
CA MET A 111 -7.41 10.60 11.35
C MET A 111 -6.22 9.69 11.67
N ASN A 112 -6.46 8.39 11.87
CA ASN A 112 -5.44 7.41 12.22
C ASN A 112 -4.75 6.89 10.95
N LYS A 113 -3.73 7.63 10.50
CA LYS A 113 -3.03 7.35 9.23
C LYS A 113 -1.83 6.44 9.39
N THR A 114 -1.33 6.30 10.62
CA THR A 114 -0.06 5.59 10.88
C THR A 114 -0.15 4.70 12.10
N TYR A 115 0.68 3.64 12.07
CA TYR A 115 0.95 2.80 13.23
C TYR A 115 2.44 2.84 13.59
N TYR A 116 2.75 2.49 14.84
CA TYR A 116 4.14 2.44 15.31
C TYR A 116 4.91 1.28 14.66
N ALA A 117 6.04 1.57 14.05
CA ALA A 117 6.88 0.62 13.32
C ALA A 117 8.28 0.44 13.94
N GLY A 118 8.49 0.91 15.17
CA GLY A 118 9.76 0.73 15.89
C GLY A 118 9.83 -0.58 16.67
N PRO A 119 10.98 -0.89 17.30
CA PRO A 119 11.11 -2.06 18.17
C PRO A 119 10.33 -1.88 19.50
N PRO A 120 9.62 -2.91 19.99
CA PRO A 120 9.34 -4.15 19.28
C PRO A 120 8.43 -3.92 18.07
N VAL A 121 8.74 -4.57 16.96
CA VAL A 121 7.95 -4.43 15.72
C VAL A 121 6.52 -4.87 15.97
N LYS A 122 5.57 -3.98 15.68
CA LYS A 122 4.15 -4.28 15.79
C LYS A 122 3.78 -5.28 14.69
N HIS A 123 3.34 -6.46 15.08
CA HIS A 123 2.92 -7.49 14.12
C HIS A 123 1.62 -7.10 13.40
N ILE A 124 1.40 -7.66 12.22
CA ILE A 124 0.16 -7.45 11.43
C ILE A 124 -1.08 -7.74 12.28
N SER A 125 -1.03 -8.76 13.17
CA SER A 125 -2.12 -9.10 14.09
C SER A 125 -2.48 -7.96 15.03
N GLU A 126 -1.52 -7.15 15.46
CA GLU A 126 -1.74 -6.03 16.37
C GLU A 126 -2.36 -4.82 15.67
N THR A 127 -2.10 -4.65 14.37
CA THR A 127 -2.72 -3.58 13.55
C THR A 127 -4.10 -3.97 13.01
N LYS A 128 -4.51 -5.23 13.16
CA LYS A 128 -5.76 -5.75 12.61
C LYS A 128 -7.00 -4.93 13.02
N ASN A 129 -7.08 -4.55 14.28
CA ASN A 129 -8.23 -3.80 14.79
C ASN A 129 -8.29 -2.41 14.16
N GLU A 130 -7.17 -1.71 14.09
CA GLU A 130 -7.06 -0.37 13.48
C GLU A 130 -7.45 -0.40 12.00
N ILE A 131 -6.98 -1.43 11.28
CA ILE A 131 -7.34 -1.65 9.87
C ILE A 131 -8.84 -1.96 9.73
N SER A 132 -9.38 -2.81 10.60
CA SER A 132 -10.80 -3.18 10.58
C SER A 132 -11.69 -1.96 10.87
N GLU A 133 -11.32 -1.12 11.82
CA GLU A 133 -12.02 0.13 12.13
C GLU A 133 -11.99 1.08 10.93
N LEU A 134 -10.82 1.27 10.30
CA LEU A 134 -10.69 2.10 9.10
C LEU A 134 -11.60 1.58 7.98
N LEU A 135 -11.51 0.30 7.62
CA LEU A 135 -12.30 -0.29 6.55
C LEU A 135 -13.81 -0.22 6.84
N ASN A 136 -14.23 -0.43 8.10
CA ASN A 136 -15.62 -0.27 8.50
C ASN A 136 -16.11 1.18 8.40
N SER A 137 -15.25 2.15 8.68
CA SER A 137 -15.60 3.58 8.59
C SER A 137 -15.80 4.08 7.16
N ILE A 138 -15.21 3.39 6.18
CA ILE A 138 -15.25 3.80 4.78
C ILE A 138 -16.12 2.91 3.88
N LYS A 139 -16.60 1.78 4.38
CA LYS A 139 -17.32 0.78 3.56
C LYS A 139 -18.55 1.31 2.82
N GLU A 140 -19.28 2.27 3.43
CA GLU A 140 -20.47 2.88 2.85
C GLU A 140 -20.17 4.08 1.94
N LYS A 141 -18.91 4.53 1.92
CA LYS A 141 -18.46 5.60 1.01
C LYS A 141 -18.20 5.02 -0.38
N THR A 142 -18.29 5.84 -1.40
CA THR A 142 -17.96 5.41 -2.77
C THR A 142 -17.82 6.65 -3.68
N PRO A 143 -16.79 6.71 -4.54
CA PRO A 143 -15.67 5.79 -4.62
C PRO A 143 -14.57 6.13 -3.60
N TRP A 144 -13.89 5.14 -3.07
CA TRP A 144 -12.70 5.34 -2.25
C TRP A 144 -11.49 4.54 -2.75
N PHE A 145 -10.31 5.06 -2.42
CA PHE A 145 -9.03 4.37 -2.50
C PHE A 145 -8.45 4.25 -1.09
N CYS A 146 -8.01 3.08 -0.70
CA CYS A 146 -7.36 2.86 0.60
C CYS A 146 -6.01 2.16 0.40
N PHE A 147 -4.94 2.77 0.92
CA PHE A 147 -3.59 2.21 0.91
C PHE A 147 -3.23 1.67 2.28
N LEU A 148 -2.96 0.37 2.35
CA LEU A 148 -2.43 -0.31 3.53
C LEU A 148 -1.00 -0.75 3.28
N HIS A 149 -0.06 -0.29 4.11
CA HIS A 149 1.33 -0.74 4.07
C HIS A 149 1.61 -1.53 5.35
N LEU A 150 1.86 -2.83 5.19
CA LEU A 150 2.07 -3.80 6.27
C LEU A 150 3.55 -4.20 6.32
N LEU A 151 4.17 -4.14 7.53
CA LEU A 151 5.54 -4.57 7.81
C LEU A 151 5.55 -5.96 8.43
#